data_fca653ea72aa7aa45cca9c7f6c53825c
#
_entry.id   fca653ea72aa7aa45cca9c7f6c53825c
#
_cell.length_a   1.000
_cell.length_b   1.000
_cell.length_c   1.000
_cell.angle_alpha   90.00
_cell.angle_beta   90.00
_cell.angle_gamma   90.00
#
_symmetry.space_group_name_H-M   'P 1'
#
loop_
_entity.id
_entity.type
_entity.pdbx_description
1 polymer ?
#
loop_
_entity_poly.entity_id
_entity_poly.type
_entity_poly.pdbx_seq_one_letter_code
_entity_poly.pdbx_strand_id
1 'polypeptide(L)'
;MVRESFESVACVFVLTLFSELPGEWILKYKDKLIGNKPILKVRGSEDWFNGRLETKECILLDVTIPRDEFDAEASATVALWENGVQATDTNSIPVKYLHPVYPAHLGTTVVIFMGPLSGKQGIIRSIDSDAEVIVVEILEDQVLEDVQKEYMTLCVADHFG
;
A
#
# COMPACT_ATOMS: atom_id res chain seq x y z
N MET A 1 -27.08 -20.16 0.35
CA MET A 1 -26.86 -20.50 0.24
C MET A 1 -26.37 -20.41 0.46
N VAL A 2 -26.40 -19.85 0.60
CA VAL A 2 -25.90 -19.79 0.60
C VAL A 2 -25.34 -19.34 0.75
N ARG A 3 -25.43 -18.86 0.69
CA ARG A 3 -24.99 -18.67 0.57
C ARG A 3 -24.77 -18.14 1.02
N GLU A 4 -24.82 -17.58 1.07
CA GLU A 4 -24.65 -17.35 1.16
C GLU A 4 -24.33 -16.99 1.65
N SER A 5 -24.69 -16.64 1.94
CA SER A 5 -24.44 -16.64 2.09
C SER A 5 -23.89 -16.35 2.48
N PHE A 6 -23.94 -15.88 2.49
CA PHE A 6 -23.46 -15.96 2.54
C PHE A 6 -23.08 -15.49 2.87
N GLU A 7 -23.01 -15.10 2.85
CA GLU A 7 -22.66 -14.97 2.83
C GLU A 7 -22.42 -14.42 3.29
N SER A 8 -23.03 -14.11 3.62
CA SER A 8 -22.82 -13.94 3.75
C SER A 8 -22.41 -13.55 4.33
N VAL A 9 -22.58 -13.37 4.65
CA VAL A 9 -22.09 -13.32 4.95
C VAL A 9 -21.46 -12.92 5.14
N ALA A 10 -21.62 -12.61 5.18
CA ALA A 10 -20.85 -12.47 5.11
C ALA A 10 -20.55 -11.75 5.00
N CYS A 11 -20.77 -11.35 4.92
CA CYS A 11 -20.31 -10.95 4.55
C CYS A 11 -20.20 -10.12 4.83
N VAL A 12 -20.47 -9.75 5.16
CA VAL A 12 -20.09 -9.31 5.22
C VAL A 12 -19.56 -8.94 5.76
N PHE A 13 -19.50 -8.88 5.81
CA PHE A 13 -18.72 -8.89 5.99
C PHE A 13 -18.09 -8.52 5.97
N VAL A 14 -18.24 -8.43 5.85
CA VAL A 14 -17.36 -8.28 5.49
C VAL A 14 -17.06 -7.55 5.06
N LEU A 15 -17.16 -7.03 4.96
CA LEU A 15 -16.75 -6.31 4.48
C LEU A 15 -16.20 -5.46 4.75
N THR A 16 -16.47 -5.20 4.96
CA THR A 16 -15.70 -4.47 5.34
C THR A 16 -14.64 -4.79 5.91
N LEU A 17 -14.50 -5.24 6.35
CA LEU A 17 -13.62 -5.58 6.81
C LEU A 17 -12.69 -6.09 6.22
N PHE A 18 -12.81 -6.48 5.59
CA PHE A 18 -12.08 -6.94 4.97
C PHE A 18 -11.24 -6.30 4.20
N SER A 19 -11.49 -5.57 3.65
CA SER A 19 -10.68 -4.73 2.86
C SER A 19 -9.68 -3.98 3.68
N GLU A 20 -9.75 -4.17 4.95
CA GLU A 20 -8.74 -3.52 5.76
C GLU A 20 -7.60 -4.43 5.99
N LEU A 21 -6.41 -3.96 5.65
CA LEU A 21 -5.23 -4.73 5.92
C LEU A 21 -4.92 -4.71 7.41
N PRO A 22 -4.35 -5.78 7.94
CA PRO A 22 -3.89 -5.75 9.34
C PRO A 22 -2.91 -4.61 9.55
N GLY A 23 -2.83 -4.10 10.76
CA GLY A 23 -1.93 -3.00 11.07
C GLY A 23 -0.47 -3.29 10.80
N GLU A 24 -0.12 -4.56 10.64
CA GLU A 24 1.26 -4.94 10.37
C GLU A 24 1.44 -5.50 8.97
N TRP A 25 0.59 -5.10 8.03
CA TRP A 25 0.67 -5.62 6.68
C TRP A 25 2.04 -5.36 6.04
N ILE A 26 2.66 -4.23 6.38
CA ILE A 26 3.97 -3.89 5.84
C ILE A 26 5.00 -4.94 6.20
N LEU A 27 4.93 -5.49 7.42
CA LEU A 27 5.89 -6.51 7.83
C LEU A 27 5.77 -7.76 6.98
N LYS A 28 4.55 -8.11 6.64
CA LYS A 28 4.31 -9.31 5.83
C LYS A 28 4.84 -9.14 4.41
N TYR A 29 4.71 -7.95 3.86
CA TYR A 29 5.05 -7.72 2.46
C TYR A 29 6.28 -6.87 2.26
N LYS A 30 7.10 -6.69 3.31
CA LYS A 30 8.21 -5.75 3.24
C LYS A 30 9.21 -6.08 2.13
N ASP A 31 9.41 -7.36 1.84
CA ASP A 31 10.36 -7.75 0.81
C ASP A 31 9.88 -7.36 -0.60
N LYS A 32 8.59 -7.13 -0.75
CA LYS A 32 8.02 -6.70 -2.03
C LYS A 32 7.91 -5.18 -2.12
N LEU A 33 7.95 -4.51 -0.97
CA LEU A 33 7.75 -3.06 -0.91
C LEU A 33 9.07 -2.31 -0.85
N ILE A 34 9.99 -2.74 0.01
CA ILE A 34 11.24 -2.01 0.19
C ILE A 34 12.08 -2.14 -1.08
N GLY A 35 12.58 -1.02 -1.55
CA GLY A 35 13.31 -0.96 -2.81
C GLY A 35 12.45 -0.54 -3.97
N ASN A 36 11.12 -0.62 -3.83
CA ASN A 36 10.21 -0.21 -4.89
C ASN A 36 9.60 1.16 -4.67
N LYS A 37 10.06 1.85 -3.65
CA LYS A 37 9.64 3.21 -3.31
C LYS A 37 8.12 3.35 -3.26
N PRO A 38 7.45 2.52 -2.43
CA PRO A 38 5.99 2.62 -2.36
C PRO A 38 5.58 3.91 -1.68
N ILE A 39 4.50 4.51 -2.16
CA ILE A 39 3.91 5.70 -1.57
C ILE A 39 2.80 5.23 -0.65
N LEU A 40 2.87 5.64 0.60
CA LEU A 40 1.90 5.26 1.62
C LEU A 40 1.30 6.52 2.21
N LYS A 41 0.15 6.37 2.84
CA LYS A 41 -0.54 7.48 3.48
C LYS A 41 -0.63 7.23 4.97
N VAL A 42 -0.40 8.27 5.76
CA VAL A 42 -0.50 8.19 7.21
C VAL A 42 -1.95 8.45 7.60
N ARG A 43 -2.55 7.50 8.32
CA ARG A 43 -3.92 7.63 8.79
C ARG A 43 -4.04 7.05 10.19
N GLY A 44 -4.95 7.63 10.99
CA GLY A 44 -5.22 7.14 12.32
C GLY A 44 -4.22 7.62 13.35
N SER A 45 -3.41 8.60 13.00
CA SER A 45 -2.32 9.06 13.85
C SER A 45 -2.63 10.40 14.55
N GLU A 46 -3.91 10.73 14.69
CA GLU A 46 -4.28 12.04 15.26
C GLU A 46 -3.69 12.25 16.65
N ASP A 47 -3.61 11.18 17.43
CA ASP A 47 -3.08 11.26 18.78
C ASP A 47 -1.59 10.99 18.86
N TRP A 48 -0.95 10.76 17.72
CA TRP A 48 0.46 10.46 17.68
C TRP A 48 1.20 11.67 17.11
N PHE A 49 2.20 12.14 17.81
CA PHE A 49 3.04 13.24 17.36
C PHE A 49 2.18 14.46 17.03
N ASN A 50 1.13 14.67 17.83
CA ASN A 50 0.17 15.77 17.68
C ASN A 50 -0.51 15.79 16.30
N GLY A 51 -0.61 14.65 15.66
CA GLY A 51 -1.28 14.56 14.35
C GLY A 51 -0.53 15.22 13.22
N ARG A 52 0.75 15.54 13.41
CA ARG A 52 1.50 16.32 12.42
C ARG A 52 1.61 15.63 11.08
N LEU A 53 1.63 14.31 11.08
CA LEU A 53 1.77 13.57 9.83
C LEU A 53 0.46 13.01 9.31
N GLU A 54 -0.65 13.27 10.01
CA GLU A 54 -1.93 12.73 9.60
C GLU A 54 -2.28 13.16 8.19
N THR A 55 -2.69 12.22 7.37
CA THR A 55 -3.05 12.36 5.94
C THR A 55 -1.89 12.71 5.01
N LYS A 56 -0.68 12.77 5.53
CA LYS A 56 0.47 13.01 4.67
C LYS A 56 0.84 11.75 3.90
N GLU A 57 1.39 11.92 2.72
CA GLU A 57 1.92 10.81 1.95
C GLU A 57 3.42 10.73 2.15
N CYS A 58 3.95 9.51 2.10
CA CYS A 58 5.36 9.29 2.35
C CYS A 58 5.84 8.07 1.57
N ILE A 59 7.15 8.00 1.40
CA ILE A 59 7.79 6.87 0.74
C ILE A 59 8.38 5.99 1.82
N LEU A 60 8.13 4.69 1.74
CA LEU A 60 8.69 3.73 2.68
C LEU A 60 10.13 3.44 2.29
N LEU A 61 11.03 3.64 3.22
CA LEU A 61 12.45 3.39 3.00
C LEU A 61 12.94 2.13 3.69
N ASP A 62 12.45 1.86 4.91
CA ASP A 62 12.92 0.71 5.66
C ASP A 62 11.92 0.41 6.76
N VAL A 63 12.06 -0.76 7.36
CA VAL A 63 11.18 -1.23 8.44
C VAL A 63 12.05 -1.78 9.54
N THR A 64 11.74 -1.38 10.78
CA THR A 64 12.44 -1.88 11.96
C THR A 64 11.50 -2.79 12.73
N ILE A 65 11.90 -4.02 12.92
CA ILE A 65 11.11 -5.02 13.63
C ILE A 65 11.57 -5.01 15.09
N PRO A 66 10.65 -5.04 16.06
CA PRO A 66 11.03 -5.05 17.46
C PRO A 66 11.90 -6.26 17.79
N ARG A 67 12.89 -6.05 18.64
CA ARG A 67 13.81 -7.12 18.99
C ARG A 67 13.24 -8.08 19.99
N ASP A 68 12.38 -7.61 20.86
CA ASP A 68 11.78 -8.48 21.83
C ASP A 68 10.31 -8.16 21.96
N GLU A 69 9.61 -9.05 22.65
CA GLU A 69 8.17 -8.96 22.71
C GLU A 69 7.68 -7.82 23.57
N PHE A 70 8.55 -7.16 24.28
CA PHE A 70 8.16 -6.02 25.08
C PHE A 70 8.22 -4.73 24.27
N ASP A 71 8.93 -4.74 23.16
CA ASP A 71 8.94 -3.60 22.27
C ASP A 71 7.75 -3.79 21.38
N ALA A 72 6.69 -3.21 21.75
CA ALA A 72 5.41 -3.60 21.20
C ALA A 72 5.15 -3.20 19.77
N GLU A 73 5.90 -2.27 19.19
CA GLU A 73 5.52 -1.77 17.88
C GLU A 73 6.65 -1.78 16.89
N ALA A 74 6.35 -2.32 15.71
CA ALA A 74 7.25 -2.15 14.59
C ALA A 74 7.14 -0.73 14.07
N SER A 75 8.23 -0.20 13.56
CA SER A 75 8.25 1.14 13.00
C SER A 75 8.85 1.12 11.61
N ALA A 76 8.55 2.15 10.86
CA ALA A 76 9.04 2.32 9.51
C ALA A 76 9.80 3.63 9.42
N THR A 77 10.83 3.64 8.59
CA THR A 77 11.53 4.86 8.22
C THR A 77 10.94 5.35 6.92
N VAL A 78 10.43 6.55 6.91
CA VAL A 78 9.75 7.11 5.75
C VAL A 78 10.30 8.51 5.46
N ALA A 79 10.16 8.93 4.19
CA ALA A 79 10.43 10.30 3.78
C ALA A 79 9.13 10.87 3.24
N LEU A 80 8.78 12.08 3.62
CA LEU A 80 7.54 12.69 3.14
C LEU A 80 7.60 12.87 1.63
N TRP A 81 6.44 12.71 1.01
CA TRP A 81 6.31 12.83 -0.45
C TRP A 81 5.26 13.91 -0.71
N GLU A 82 5.69 15.05 -1.21
CA GLU A 82 4.78 16.16 -1.46
C GLU A 82 5.09 16.77 -2.82
N ASN A 83 4.04 16.96 -3.59
CA ASN A 83 4.15 17.59 -4.91
C ASN A 83 5.18 16.92 -5.81
N GLY A 84 5.25 15.58 -5.72
CA GLY A 84 6.18 14.83 -6.55
C GLY A 84 7.62 14.88 -6.09
N VAL A 85 7.87 15.36 -4.87
CA VAL A 85 9.24 15.52 -4.36
C VAL A 85 9.38 14.76 -3.05
N GLN A 86 10.46 14.02 -2.95
CA GLN A 86 10.80 13.30 -1.72
C GLN A 86 11.62 14.20 -0.82
N ALA A 87 11.20 14.29 0.45
CA ALA A 87 11.94 15.08 1.42
C ALA A 87 13.28 14.43 1.72
N THR A 88 14.26 15.27 2.07
CA THR A 88 15.59 14.76 2.42
C THR A 88 15.62 14.20 3.84
N ASP A 89 14.78 14.75 4.73
CA ASP A 89 14.72 14.27 6.09
C ASP A 89 13.82 13.05 6.18
N THR A 90 14.09 12.16 7.13
CA THR A 90 13.30 10.97 7.34
C THR A 90 12.60 11.04 8.68
N ASN A 91 11.53 10.27 8.79
CA ASN A 91 10.77 10.15 10.03
C ASN A 91 10.60 8.68 10.36
N SER A 92 10.55 8.38 11.65
CA SER A 92 10.22 7.04 12.10
C SER A 92 8.78 7.05 12.56
N ILE A 93 7.97 6.13 12.04
CA ILE A 93 6.55 6.11 12.34
C ILE A 93 6.10 4.67 12.59
N PRO A 94 5.21 4.44 13.57
CA PRO A 94 4.68 3.08 13.75
C PRO A 94 3.98 2.59 12.49
N VAL A 95 4.23 1.34 12.12
CA VAL A 95 3.69 0.81 10.86
C VAL A 95 2.17 0.78 10.85
N LYS A 96 1.55 0.74 12.02
CA LYS A 96 0.09 0.67 12.10
C LYS A 96 -0.60 1.91 11.52
N TYR A 97 0.12 3.01 11.34
CA TYR A 97 -0.47 4.23 10.78
C TYR A 97 -0.26 4.35 9.27
N LEU A 98 0.40 3.38 8.66
CA LEU A 98 0.72 3.46 7.24
C LEU A 98 -0.24 2.59 6.43
N HIS A 99 -0.82 3.18 5.40
CA HIS A 99 -1.82 2.52 4.57
C HIS A 99 -1.45 2.68 3.11
N PRO A 100 -1.81 1.70 2.27
CA PRO A 100 -1.51 1.85 0.84
C PRO A 100 -2.32 2.98 0.24
N VAL A 101 -1.79 3.55 -0.84
CA VAL A 101 -2.53 4.54 -1.63
C VAL A 101 -2.94 3.85 -2.91
N TYR A 102 -4.25 3.64 -3.07
CA TYR A 102 -4.75 2.93 -4.23
C TYR A 102 -4.77 3.86 -5.44
N PRO A 103 -4.47 3.33 -6.62
CA PRO A 103 -4.43 4.19 -7.81
C PRO A 103 -5.81 4.72 -8.16
N ALA A 104 -5.87 5.97 -8.57
CA ALA A 104 -7.11 6.61 -8.99
C ALA A 104 -7.02 7.19 -10.40
N HIS A 105 -5.84 7.19 -11.01
CA HIS A 105 -5.64 7.84 -12.30
C HIS A 105 -4.84 6.94 -13.23
N LEU A 106 -5.17 7.01 -14.50
CA LEU A 106 -4.42 6.27 -15.53
C LEU A 106 -3.01 6.82 -15.64
N GLY A 107 -2.08 5.95 -15.98
CA GLY A 107 -0.69 6.34 -16.18
C GLY A 107 0.15 6.40 -14.93
N THR A 108 -0.44 6.18 -13.76
CA THR A 108 0.34 6.17 -12.53
C THR A 108 1.07 4.85 -12.37
N THR A 109 2.16 4.87 -11.64
CA THR A 109 2.98 3.68 -11.40
C THR A 109 2.62 3.08 -10.06
N VAL A 110 2.54 1.76 -10.02
CA VAL A 110 2.20 1.03 -8.79
C VAL A 110 3.18 -0.10 -8.57
N VAL A 111 3.29 -0.54 -7.32
CA VAL A 111 3.95 -1.79 -6.99
C VAL A 111 2.89 -2.74 -6.47
N ILE A 112 2.92 -3.97 -6.96
CA ILE A 112 1.99 -5.01 -6.54
C ILE A 112 2.66 -5.77 -5.40
N PHE A 113 1.97 -5.88 -4.26
CA PHE A 113 2.58 -6.53 -3.10
C PHE A 113 1.87 -7.80 -2.67
N MET A 114 0.72 -8.10 -3.25
CA MET A 114 -0.01 -9.33 -2.96
C MET A 114 -0.30 -10.08 -4.25
N GLY A 115 -0.48 -11.38 -4.13
CA GLY A 115 -0.87 -12.23 -5.25
C GLY A 115 0.30 -12.70 -6.08
N PRO A 116 0.00 -13.34 -7.20
CA PRO A 116 1.07 -13.97 -8.00
C PRO A 116 2.02 -13.00 -8.67
N LEU A 117 1.62 -11.72 -8.80
CA LEU A 117 2.48 -10.71 -9.40
C LEU A 117 3.22 -9.87 -8.36
N SER A 118 3.25 -10.32 -7.11
CA SER A 118 3.85 -9.53 -6.04
C SER A 118 5.32 -9.24 -6.33
N GLY A 119 5.71 -8.01 -6.02
CA GLY A 119 7.07 -7.53 -6.27
C GLY A 119 7.24 -6.83 -7.59
N LYS A 120 6.24 -6.89 -8.48
CA LYS A 120 6.35 -6.28 -9.80
C LYS A 120 5.76 -4.88 -9.79
N GLN A 121 6.32 -4.03 -10.63
CA GLN A 121 5.79 -2.69 -10.84
C GLN A 121 5.02 -2.65 -12.15
N GLY A 122 4.07 -1.73 -12.23
CA GLY A 122 3.31 -1.57 -13.45
C GLY A 122 2.72 -0.19 -13.57
N ILE A 123 2.10 0.05 -14.71
CA ILE A 123 1.44 1.33 -15.02
C ILE A 123 -0.04 1.07 -15.18
N ILE A 124 -0.86 1.91 -14.57
CA ILE A 124 -2.30 1.75 -14.63
C ILE A 124 -2.80 2.11 -16.03
N ARG A 125 -3.47 1.17 -16.67
CA ARG A 125 -3.98 1.38 -18.04
C ARG A 125 -5.48 1.48 -18.11
N SER A 126 -6.22 0.88 -17.17
CA SER A 126 -7.66 0.96 -17.16
C SER A 126 -8.18 0.78 -15.74
N ILE A 127 -9.15 1.59 -15.37
CA ILE A 127 -9.81 1.50 -14.07
C ILE A 127 -11.30 1.41 -14.34
N ASP A 128 -11.93 0.33 -13.86
CA ASP A 128 -13.36 0.17 -14.00
C ASP A 128 -13.96 0.51 -12.64
N SER A 129 -14.76 1.54 -12.60
CA SER A 129 -15.31 2.00 -11.32
C SER A 129 -16.24 0.98 -10.68
N ASP A 130 -16.81 0.08 -11.47
CA ASP A 130 -17.72 -0.94 -10.93
C ASP A 130 -17.01 -2.22 -10.53
N ALA A 131 -15.76 -2.38 -10.92
CA ALA A 131 -15.01 -3.57 -10.61
C ALA A 131 -13.86 -3.22 -9.68
N GLU A 132 -13.55 -4.14 -8.79
CA GLU A 132 -12.41 -3.96 -7.91
C GLU A 132 -11.10 -4.35 -8.59
N VAL A 133 -11.15 -4.47 -9.92
CA VAL A 133 -10.03 -4.95 -10.71
C VAL A 133 -9.53 -3.84 -11.61
N ILE A 134 -8.23 -3.70 -11.69
CA ILE A 134 -7.57 -2.65 -12.45
C ILE A 134 -6.64 -3.33 -13.45
N VAL A 135 -6.62 -2.82 -14.67
CA VAL A 135 -5.70 -3.36 -15.68
C VAL A 135 -4.36 -2.64 -15.53
N VAL A 136 -3.32 -3.42 -15.32
CA VAL A 136 -1.98 -2.92 -15.07
C VAL A 136 -1.07 -3.48 -16.14
N GLU A 137 -0.27 -2.61 -16.76
CA GLU A 137 0.77 -3.06 -17.67
C GLU A 137 2.02 -3.29 -16.86
N ILE A 138 2.46 -4.54 -16.77
CA ILE A 138 3.63 -4.90 -15.97
C ILE A 138 4.86 -4.38 -16.69
N LEU A 139 5.73 -3.67 -15.97
CA LEU A 139 6.89 -3.04 -16.61
C LEU A 139 7.89 -4.06 -17.13
N GLU A 140 8.01 -5.17 -16.45
CA GLU A 140 9.04 -6.15 -16.81
C GLU A 140 8.84 -6.75 -18.20
N ASP A 141 7.60 -7.12 -18.53
CA ASP A 141 7.33 -7.80 -19.78
C ASP A 141 6.29 -7.08 -20.63
N GLN A 142 5.76 -5.97 -20.15
CA GLN A 142 4.80 -5.14 -20.87
C GLN A 142 3.49 -5.87 -21.17
N VAL A 143 3.16 -6.87 -20.36
CA VAL A 143 1.92 -7.61 -20.48
C VAL A 143 0.85 -6.93 -19.63
N LEU A 144 -0.38 -6.87 -20.15
CA LEU A 144 -1.50 -6.33 -19.40
C LEU A 144 -2.08 -7.42 -18.51
N GLU A 145 -2.28 -7.09 -17.23
CA GLU A 145 -2.81 -8.04 -16.27
C GLU A 145 -3.93 -7.40 -15.48
N ASP A 146 -4.92 -8.21 -15.12
CA ASP A 146 -5.99 -7.77 -14.25
C ASP A 146 -5.55 -7.99 -12.82
N VAL A 147 -5.51 -6.93 -12.02
CA VAL A 147 -5.03 -7.00 -10.65
C VAL A 147 -6.05 -6.37 -9.73
N GLN A 148 -6.32 -6.98 -8.61
CA GLN A 148 -7.25 -6.40 -7.64
C GLN A 148 -6.65 -5.13 -7.04
N LYS A 149 -7.50 -4.15 -6.86
CA LYS A 149 -7.06 -2.84 -6.36
C LYS A 149 -6.33 -2.96 -5.03
N GLU A 150 -6.78 -3.84 -4.16
CA GLU A 150 -6.19 -3.99 -2.84
C GLU A 150 -4.79 -4.60 -2.85
N TYR A 151 -4.35 -5.11 -3.99
CA TYR A 151 -3.06 -5.78 -4.08
C TYR A 151 -1.91 -4.83 -4.38
N MET A 152 -2.17 -3.53 -4.55
CA MET A 152 -1.15 -2.62 -5.01
C MET A 152 -1.20 -1.29 -4.26
N THR A 153 -0.10 -0.55 -4.32
CA THR A 153 -0.05 0.81 -3.85
C THR A 153 0.72 1.63 -4.87
N LEU A 154 0.46 2.92 -4.92
CA LEU A 154 1.26 3.81 -5.76
C LEU A 154 2.73 3.70 -5.38
N CYS A 155 3.60 3.90 -6.33
CA CYS A 155 5.03 3.99 -6.06
C CYS A 155 5.63 5.08 -6.95
N VAL A 156 6.84 5.51 -6.57
CA VAL A 156 7.54 6.52 -7.34
C VAL A 156 8.04 5.89 -8.63
N ALA A 157 7.75 6.53 -9.73
CA ALA A 157 8.25 6.05 -11.02
C ALA A 157 9.76 6.23 -11.05
N ASP A 158 10.45 5.11 -11.20
CA ASP A 158 11.88 5.14 -11.14
C ASP A 158 12.41 4.70 -12.45
N HIS A 159 11.84 5.18 -13.51
CA HIS A 159 12.34 4.81 -14.77
C HIS A 159 12.87 6.05 -15.41
N PHE A 160 13.79 5.89 -16.16
CA PHE A 160 14.18 6.88 -16.84
C PHE A 160 14.19 6.52 -17.98
N GLY A 161 13.52 6.93 -17.91
CA GLY A 161 13.61 6.57 -18.97
C GLY A 161 14.15 6.27 -19.35
#